data_1a7d272367abc89e51835edd5ddd8744
#
_entry.id   1a7d272367abc89e51835edd5ddd8744
#
_cell.length_a   1.000
_cell.length_b   1.000
_cell.length_c   1.000
_cell.angle_alpha   90.00
_cell.angle_beta   90.00
_cell.angle_gamma   90.00
#
_symmetry.space_group_name_H-M   'P 1'
#
loop_
_entity.id
_entity.type
_entity.pdbx_description
1 polymer ?
#
loop_
_entity_poly.entity_id
_entity_poly.type
_entity_poly.pdbx_seq_one_letter_code
_entity_poly.pdbx_strand_id
1 'polypeptide(L)'
;VNGAVFEEIARSVPIMILARHKNQLQQLEALLFGQAGLLEEEFTEQYPRLLQKEYRFLNRKYRLKKINGRPALLRMRPSAFPTVRLAQLAVFIQQSRHFFSVIRESEEIKDLYRMLDVTANDYWHYHYLFGETSAYRKKKLGRQMADSILINTVVPMLFALGHYHRMEAYKDKALRWLGSIRAESNNITEGFSRLGFPAGSAFDSQAFIQLKHVYCDARRCLDCVVGARLLRSVSR
;
A
#
# COMPACT_ATOMS: atom_id res chain seq x y z
N VAL A 1 -8.56 -9.87 5.60
CA VAL A 1 -9.93 -9.35 5.77
C VAL A 1 -10.06 -7.94 5.21
N ASN A 2 -9.13 -7.01 5.50
CA ASN A 2 -9.24 -5.63 4.99
C ASN A 2 -8.82 -5.45 3.52
N GLY A 3 -8.03 -6.36 2.94
CA GLY A 3 -7.53 -6.21 1.57
C GLY A 3 -8.66 -6.09 0.53
N ALA A 4 -9.64 -6.99 0.57
CA ALA A 4 -10.78 -6.97 -0.34
C ALA A 4 -11.62 -5.69 -0.21
N VAL A 5 -11.83 -5.22 1.02
CA VAL A 5 -12.59 -3.97 1.27
C VAL A 5 -11.83 -2.75 0.74
N PHE A 6 -10.50 -2.68 0.90
CA PHE A 6 -9.71 -1.61 0.30
C PHE A 6 -9.72 -1.65 -1.22
N GLU A 7 -9.75 -2.82 -1.83
CA GLU A 7 -9.92 -2.97 -3.27
C GLU A 7 -11.29 -2.46 -3.73
N GLU A 8 -12.38 -2.80 -3.01
CA GLU A 8 -13.71 -2.27 -3.30
C GLU A 8 -13.75 -0.73 -3.19
N ILE A 9 -13.15 -0.15 -2.13
CA ILE A 9 -13.02 1.30 -1.98
C ILE A 9 -12.29 1.91 -3.17
N ALA A 10 -11.15 1.33 -3.56
CA ALA A 10 -10.37 1.82 -4.69
C ALA A 10 -11.14 1.76 -6.02
N ARG A 11 -11.96 0.74 -6.22
CA ARG A 11 -12.81 0.60 -7.42
C ARG A 11 -14.04 1.49 -7.38
N SER A 12 -14.53 1.85 -6.20
CA SER A 12 -15.78 2.62 -6.01
C SER A 12 -15.65 4.10 -6.35
N VAL A 13 -14.43 4.67 -6.25
CA VAL A 13 -14.16 6.06 -6.61
C VAL A 13 -13.29 6.10 -7.87
N PRO A 14 -13.86 6.43 -9.04
CA PRO A 14 -13.07 6.57 -10.27
C PRO A 14 -11.92 7.56 -10.11
N ILE A 15 -10.74 7.20 -10.60
CA ILE A 15 -9.52 8.03 -10.48
C ILE A 15 -9.71 9.43 -11.07
N MET A 16 -10.54 9.58 -12.08
CA MET A 16 -10.88 10.88 -12.68
C MET A 16 -11.62 11.81 -11.72
N ILE A 17 -12.42 11.25 -10.79
CA ILE A 17 -13.09 12.02 -9.75
C ILE A 17 -12.06 12.48 -8.72
N LEU A 18 -11.20 11.58 -8.26
CA LEU A 18 -10.10 11.94 -7.34
C LEU A 18 -9.20 13.02 -7.95
N ALA A 19 -8.85 12.91 -9.23
CA ALA A 19 -8.05 13.89 -9.93
C ALA A 19 -8.71 15.27 -10.03
N ARG A 20 -10.04 15.35 -10.20
CA ARG A 20 -10.79 16.62 -10.22
C ARG A 20 -10.78 17.32 -8.86
N HIS A 21 -10.74 16.57 -7.78
CA HIS A 21 -10.78 17.09 -6.41
C HIS A 21 -9.42 17.13 -5.72
N LYS A 22 -8.33 16.83 -6.44
CA LYS A 22 -6.98 16.71 -5.85
C LYS A 22 -6.49 17.94 -5.10
N ASN A 23 -6.96 19.14 -5.43
CA ASN A 23 -6.55 20.38 -4.76
C ASN A 23 -7.34 20.64 -3.46
N GLN A 24 -8.31 19.81 -3.12
CA GLN A 24 -9.19 19.97 -1.97
C GLN A 24 -9.14 18.71 -1.10
N LEU A 25 -8.20 18.70 -0.14
CA LEU A 25 -7.96 17.54 0.74
C LEU A 25 -9.26 17.06 1.42
N GLN A 26 -10.07 17.98 1.90
CA GLN A 26 -11.34 17.67 2.54
C GLN A 26 -12.29 16.90 1.63
N GLN A 27 -12.36 17.22 0.33
CA GLN A 27 -13.19 16.50 -0.63
C GLN A 27 -12.63 15.12 -0.95
N LEU A 28 -11.30 14.98 -1.02
CA LEU A 28 -10.66 13.68 -1.16
C LEU A 28 -10.94 12.78 0.04
N GLU A 29 -10.80 13.32 1.26
CA GLU A 29 -11.13 12.57 2.47
C GLU A 29 -12.62 12.22 2.52
N ALA A 30 -13.51 13.16 2.20
CA ALA A 30 -14.95 12.91 2.16
C ALA A 30 -15.30 11.76 1.19
N LEU A 31 -14.70 11.72 0.00
CA LEU A 31 -14.89 10.64 -0.97
C LEU A 31 -14.39 9.30 -0.42
N LEU A 32 -13.17 9.25 0.09
CA LEU A 32 -12.56 8.01 0.57
C LEU A 32 -13.25 7.46 1.83
N PHE A 33 -13.49 8.30 2.84
CA PHE A 33 -14.17 7.89 4.06
C PHE A 33 -15.64 7.57 3.86
N GLY A 34 -16.31 8.33 2.98
CA GLY A 34 -17.71 8.09 2.65
C GLY A 34 -17.90 6.77 1.92
N GLN A 35 -17.07 6.46 0.93
CA GLN A 35 -17.10 5.16 0.24
C GLN A 35 -16.70 4.01 1.16
N ALA A 36 -15.80 4.24 2.11
CA ALA A 36 -15.47 3.26 3.14
C ALA A 36 -16.60 3.03 4.17
N GLY A 37 -17.74 3.74 4.08
CA GLY A 37 -18.85 3.63 5.04
C GLY A 37 -18.52 4.18 6.43
N LEU A 38 -17.47 5.00 6.56
CA LEU A 38 -16.99 5.53 7.84
C LEU A 38 -17.63 6.87 8.22
N LEU A 39 -18.52 7.39 7.37
CA LEU A 39 -19.27 8.64 7.60
C LEU A 39 -20.77 8.42 7.79
N GLU A 40 -21.21 7.23 8.17
CA GLU A 40 -22.65 6.91 8.32
C GLU A 40 -23.18 7.18 9.73
N GLU A 41 -22.31 7.33 10.72
CA GLU A 41 -22.66 7.55 12.13
C GLU A 41 -22.96 9.02 12.40
N GLU A 42 -23.61 9.30 13.54
CA GLU A 42 -23.77 10.66 14.02
C GLU A 42 -22.51 11.13 14.73
N PHE A 43 -22.03 12.31 14.35
CA PHE A 43 -20.82 12.89 14.94
C PHE A 43 -21.14 14.19 15.66
N THR A 44 -20.53 14.40 16.82
CA THR A 44 -20.58 15.65 17.58
C THR A 44 -19.52 16.64 17.10
N GLU A 45 -18.38 16.16 16.64
CA GLU A 45 -17.25 16.95 16.19
C GLU A 45 -17.51 17.61 14.82
N GLN A 46 -16.98 18.82 14.67
CA GLN A 46 -17.17 19.61 13.44
C GLN A 46 -16.55 18.95 12.21
N TYR A 47 -15.36 18.35 12.34
CA TYR A 47 -14.61 17.82 11.21
C TYR A 47 -15.31 16.65 10.51
N PRO A 48 -15.71 15.56 11.19
CA PRO A 48 -16.44 14.48 10.52
C PRO A 48 -17.81 14.92 9.99
N ARG A 49 -18.51 15.87 10.67
CA ARG A 49 -19.77 16.45 10.15
C ARG A 49 -19.55 17.19 8.83
N LEU A 50 -18.44 17.89 8.70
CA LEU A 50 -18.05 18.58 7.48
C LEU A 50 -17.79 17.56 6.35
N LEU A 51 -17.03 16.49 6.61
CA LEU A 51 -16.82 15.41 5.65
C LEU A 51 -18.12 14.72 5.23
N GLN A 52 -19.06 14.51 6.15
CA GLN A 52 -20.39 13.96 5.82
C GLN A 52 -21.16 14.87 4.85
N LYS A 53 -21.16 16.18 5.09
CA LYS A 53 -21.83 17.14 4.21
C LYS A 53 -21.23 17.11 2.81
N GLU A 54 -19.90 17.17 2.71
CA GLU A 54 -19.18 17.11 1.46
C GLU A 54 -19.43 15.77 0.73
N TYR A 55 -19.38 14.67 1.45
CA TYR A 55 -19.64 13.35 0.85
C TYR A 55 -21.04 13.22 0.29
N ARG A 56 -22.08 13.69 1.03
CA ARG A 56 -23.46 13.67 0.54
C ARG A 56 -23.63 14.45 -0.77
N PHE A 57 -22.97 15.62 -0.85
CA PHE A 57 -22.95 16.42 -2.07
C PHE A 57 -22.24 15.70 -3.22
N LEU A 58 -21.02 15.21 -3.00
CA LEU A 58 -20.21 14.54 -4.01
C LEU A 58 -20.83 13.21 -4.46
N ASN A 59 -21.41 12.45 -3.53
CA ASN A 59 -22.10 11.21 -3.83
C ASN A 59 -23.30 11.43 -4.77
N ARG A 60 -24.12 12.47 -4.52
CA ARG A 60 -25.22 12.85 -5.42
C ARG A 60 -24.73 13.31 -6.78
N LYS A 61 -23.68 14.15 -6.80
CA LYS A 61 -23.11 14.71 -8.02
C LYS A 61 -22.57 13.61 -8.95
N TYR A 62 -21.89 12.61 -8.41
CA TYR A 62 -21.22 11.57 -9.19
C TYR A 62 -21.97 10.24 -9.21
N ARG A 63 -23.08 10.13 -8.49
CA ARG A 63 -23.88 8.89 -8.38
C ARG A 63 -23.04 7.68 -8.01
N LEU A 64 -22.17 7.84 -7.00
CA LEU A 64 -21.26 6.79 -6.57
C LEU A 64 -22.06 5.60 -6.02
N LYS A 65 -21.63 4.39 -6.40
CA LYS A 65 -22.26 3.17 -5.90
C LYS A 65 -21.75 2.89 -4.49
N LYS A 66 -22.65 2.59 -3.58
CA LYS A 66 -22.30 2.14 -2.23
C LYS A 66 -21.59 0.79 -2.31
N ILE A 67 -20.51 0.62 -1.55
CA ILE A 67 -19.84 -0.68 -1.39
C ILE A 67 -20.51 -1.51 -0.29
N ASN A 68 -20.33 -2.83 -0.35
CA ASN A 68 -20.99 -3.74 0.59
C ASN A 68 -20.15 -4.02 1.85
N GLY A 69 -18.94 -3.49 1.95
CA GLY A 69 -18.01 -3.75 3.05
C GLY A 69 -17.60 -2.48 3.80
N ARG A 70 -17.22 -2.65 5.08
CA ARG A 70 -16.54 -1.63 5.88
C ARG A 70 -15.18 -2.16 6.33
N PRO A 71 -14.13 -1.32 6.41
CA PRO A 71 -12.87 -1.72 7.01
C PRO A 71 -13.08 -2.16 8.47
N ALA A 72 -12.49 -3.28 8.86
CA ALA A 72 -12.48 -3.69 10.25
C ALA A 72 -11.60 -2.75 11.07
N LEU A 73 -12.14 -2.20 12.15
CA LEU A 73 -11.47 -1.23 13.02
C LEU A 73 -10.99 -1.84 14.34
N LEU A 74 -11.39 -3.09 14.63
CA LEU A 74 -11.07 -3.78 15.87
C LEU A 74 -9.72 -4.54 15.81
N ARG A 75 -9.02 -4.62 16.95
CA ARG A 75 -7.76 -5.35 17.14
C ARG A 75 -6.64 -4.91 16.19
N MET A 76 -6.60 -3.63 15.86
CA MET A 76 -5.58 -3.06 14.97
C MET A 76 -4.41 -2.48 15.76
N ARG A 77 -3.20 -2.64 15.22
CA ARG A 77 -2.06 -1.87 15.72
C ARG A 77 -2.24 -0.40 15.37
N PRO A 78 -1.82 0.56 16.23
CA PRO A 78 -2.03 2.00 15.99
C PRO A 78 -1.58 2.49 14.59
N SER A 79 -0.50 1.95 14.08
CA SER A 79 0.02 2.30 12.75
C SER A 79 -0.75 1.71 11.56
N ALA A 80 -1.69 0.81 11.80
CA ALA A 80 -2.42 0.08 10.76
C ALA A 80 -3.91 0.47 10.66
N PHE A 81 -4.36 1.49 11.40
CA PHE A 81 -5.75 1.94 11.35
C PHE A 81 -6.15 2.35 9.91
N PRO A 82 -7.24 1.78 9.38
CA PRO A 82 -7.74 2.09 8.04
C PRO A 82 -8.02 3.58 7.84
N THR A 83 -8.54 4.24 8.84
CA THR A 83 -8.79 5.69 8.87
C THR A 83 -7.53 6.49 8.60
N VAL A 84 -6.44 6.21 9.34
CA VAL A 84 -5.15 6.86 9.15
C VAL A 84 -4.60 6.57 7.74
N ARG A 85 -4.80 5.36 7.22
CA ARG A 85 -4.36 5.00 5.86
C ARG A 85 -5.14 5.73 4.78
N LEU A 86 -6.45 5.87 4.93
CA LEU A 86 -7.27 6.65 4.00
C LEU A 86 -6.92 8.13 4.05
N ALA A 87 -6.67 8.70 5.24
CA ALA A 87 -6.20 10.07 5.37
C ALA A 87 -4.82 10.28 4.69
N GLN A 88 -3.88 9.37 4.89
CA GLN A 88 -2.58 9.41 4.21
C GLN A 88 -2.73 9.28 2.70
N LEU A 89 -3.64 8.43 2.22
CA LEU A 89 -3.94 8.29 0.78
C LEU A 89 -4.52 9.58 0.21
N ALA A 90 -5.41 10.26 0.93
CA ALA A 90 -5.95 11.55 0.50
C ALA A 90 -4.86 12.61 0.32
N VAL A 91 -3.93 12.72 1.28
CA VAL A 91 -2.78 13.62 1.18
C VAL A 91 -1.85 13.20 0.05
N PHE A 92 -1.60 11.92 -0.11
CA PHE A 92 -0.80 11.40 -1.23
C PHE A 92 -1.40 11.81 -2.59
N ILE A 93 -2.71 11.63 -2.78
CA ILE A 93 -3.42 12.04 -4.01
C ILE A 93 -3.31 13.56 -4.22
N GLN A 94 -3.47 14.36 -3.16
CA GLN A 94 -3.34 15.80 -3.22
C GLN A 94 -1.95 16.26 -3.67
N GLN A 95 -0.91 15.66 -3.11
CA GLN A 95 0.49 16.03 -3.37
C GLN A 95 1.04 15.42 -4.66
N SER A 96 0.53 14.26 -5.07
CA SER A 96 1.05 13.52 -6.22
C SER A 96 0.68 14.19 -7.53
N ARG A 97 1.65 14.90 -8.10
CA ARG A 97 1.59 15.34 -9.49
C ARG A 97 2.37 14.35 -10.34
N HIS A 98 1.68 13.73 -11.31
CA HIS A 98 2.36 12.85 -12.29
C HIS A 98 3.13 11.65 -11.69
N PHE A 99 2.58 10.99 -10.65
CA PHE A 99 3.23 9.87 -9.97
C PHE A 99 3.76 8.81 -10.95
N PHE A 100 2.96 8.47 -11.97
CA PHE A 100 3.35 7.51 -12.99
C PHE A 100 4.52 8.01 -13.86
N SER A 101 4.54 9.30 -14.21
CA SER A 101 5.67 9.89 -14.93
C SER A 101 6.94 9.85 -14.10
N VAL A 102 6.84 10.15 -12.80
CA VAL A 102 8.00 10.06 -11.90
C VAL A 102 8.53 8.62 -11.83
N ILE A 103 7.66 7.60 -11.74
CA ILE A 103 8.10 6.20 -11.78
C ILE A 103 8.87 5.88 -13.08
N ARG A 104 8.42 6.41 -14.21
CA ARG A 104 9.06 6.18 -15.50
C ARG A 104 10.37 6.94 -15.67
N GLU A 105 10.43 8.18 -15.21
CA GLU A 105 11.50 9.13 -15.50
C GLU A 105 12.60 9.15 -14.44
N SER A 106 12.25 8.87 -13.15
CA SER A 106 13.27 8.84 -12.08
C SER A 106 14.24 7.68 -12.27
N GLU A 107 15.51 7.98 -12.17
CA GLU A 107 16.56 6.95 -12.09
C GLU A 107 16.74 6.43 -10.66
N GLU A 108 16.52 7.28 -9.68
CA GLU A 108 16.77 7.03 -8.27
C GLU A 108 15.47 6.74 -7.50
N ILE A 109 15.44 5.64 -6.77
CA ILE A 109 14.29 5.26 -5.93
C ILE A 109 14.01 6.29 -4.82
N LYS A 110 15.01 7.10 -4.45
CA LYS A 110 14.84 8.16 -3.43
C LYS A 110 13.78 9.18 -3.79
N ASP A 111 13.53 9.43 -5.07
CA ASP A 111 12.50 10.37 -5.53
C ASP A 111 11.10 9.84 -5.20
N LEU A 112 10.90 8.53 -5.31
CA LEU A 112 9.66 7.88 -4.91
C LEU A 112 9.46 7.91 -3.40
N TYR A 113 10.53 7.75 -2.60
CA TYR A 113 10.43 7.92 -1.16
C TYR A 113 10.03 9.35 -0.76
N ARG A 114 10.53 10.37 -1.47
CA ARG A 114 10.11 11.77 -1.25
C ARG A 114 8.62 11.95 -1.53
N MET A 115 8.10 11.34 -2.60
CA MET A 115 6.67 11.39 -2.90
C MET A 115 5.82 10.63 -1.89
N LEU A 116 6.33 9.57 -1.31
CA LEU A 116 5.68 8.79 -0.26
C LEU A 116 5.86 9.40 1.14
N ASP A 117 6.58 10.52 1.27
CA ASP A 117 6.75 11.23 2.53
C ASP A 117 5.52 12.09 2.86
N VAL A 118 4.39 11.43 3.10
CA VAL A 118 3.12 12.06 3.39
C VAL A 118 2.77 11.99 4.88
N THR A 119 2.08 13.03 5.36
CA THR A 119 1.56 13.10 6.72
C THR A 119 0.07 13.41 6.64
N ALA A 120 -0.78 12.65 7.33
CA ALA A 120 -2.21 12.94 7.42
C ALA A 120 -2.44 14.34 8.01
N ASN A 121 -3.62 14.93 7.79
CA ASN A 121 -3.92 16.27 8.32
C ASN A 121 -3.97 16.28 9.86
N ASP A 122 -4.03 17.49 10.42
CA ASP A 122 -3.89 17.73 11.87
C ASP A 122 -4.95 17.02 12.72
N TYR A 123 -6.19 16.88 12.22
CA TYR A 123 -7.23 16.13 12.93
C TYR A 123 -6.73 14.72 13.30
N TRP A 124 -6.12 14.01 12.38
CA TRP A 124 -5.64 12.64 12.58
C TRP A 124 -4.45 12.55 13.54
N HIS A 125 -3.77 13.64 13.85
CA HIS A 125 -2.68 13.61 14.82
C HIS A 125 -3.19 13.32 16.24
N TYR A 126 -4.45 13.64 16.50
CA TYR A 126 -5.14 13.41 17.78
C TYR A 126 -6.19 12.31 17.71
N HIS A 127 -6.39 11.67 16.56
CA HIS A 127 -7.43 10.67 16.36
C HIS A 127 -6.92 9.43 15.63
N TYR A 128 -7.49 8.29 15.98
CA TYR A 128 -7.42 7.04 15.19
C TYR A 128 -8.78 6.68 14.61
N LEU A 129 -9.85 7.07 15.29
CA LEU A 129 -11.24 6.95 14.88
C LEU A 129 -11.90 8.32 14.96
N PHE A 130 -12.99 8.52 14.25
CA PHE A 130 -13.80 9.72 14.39
C PHE A 130 -14.44 9.76 15.78
N GLY A 131 -14.44 10.93 16.43
CA GLY A 131 -15.05 11.12 17.74
C GLY A 131 -14.26 10.57 18.93
N GLU A 132 -13.12 9.91 18.71
CA GLU A 132 -12.28 9.36 19.76
C GLU A 132 -10.93 10.07 19.80
N THR A 133 -10.75 11.00 20.74
CA THR A 133 -9.49 11.72 20.93
C THR A 133 -8.43 10.81 21.53
N SER A 134 -7.20 10.98 21.09
CA SER A 134 -6.01 10.30 21.60
C SER A 134 -4.86 11.27 21.86
N ALA A 135 -3.82 10.83 22.57
CA ALA A 135 -2.61 11.62 22.69
C ALA A 135 -2.03 11.97 21.31
N TYR A 136 -1.46 13.17 21.22
CA TYR A 136 -0.82 13.64 19.98
C TYR A 136 0.20 12.63 19.47
N ARG A 137 0.03 12.26 18.21
CA ARG A 137 1.00 11.45 17.47
C ARG A 137 0.95 11.80 16.00
N LYS A 138 2.05 12.33 15.47
CA LYS A 138 2.15 12.64 14.04
C LYS A 138 1.90 11.38 13.20
N LYS A 139 0.87 11.42 12.36
CA LYS A 139 0.47 10.29 11.50
C LYS A 139 1.16 10.38 10.13
N LYS A 140 2.49 10.27 10.17
CA LYS A 140 3.33 10.19 8.97
C LYS A 140 3.35 8.76 8.41
N LEU A 141 3.41 8.61 7.09
CA LEU A 141 3.65 7.32 6.44
C LEU A 141 5.05 6.84 6.81
N GLY A 142 5.12 5.74 7.55
CA GLY A 142 6.41 5.19 7.99
C GLY A 142 7.20 4.54 6.85
N ARG A 143 8.52 4.50 6.98
CA ARG A 143 9.43 3.89 6.00
C ARG A 143 9.02 2.47 5.62
N GLN A 144 8.68 1.63 6.57
CA GLN A 144 8.24 0.24 6.31
C GLN A 144 7.01 0.17 5.39
N MET A 145 6.06 1.11 5.52
CA MET A 145 4.91 1.15 4.62
C MET A 145 5.31 1.67 3.23
N ALA A 146 6.20 2.65 3.16
CA ALA A 146 6.73 3.10 1.88
C ALA A 146 7.47 1.96 1.16
N ASP A 147 8.33 1.21 1.88
CA ASP A 147 8.99 0.01 1.34
C ASP A 147 7.97 -1.00 0.83
N SER A 148 6.91 -1.28 1.60
CA SER A 148 5.85 -2.21 1.17
C SER A 148 5.12 -1.74 -0.09
N ILE A 149 4.83 -0.44 -0.23
CA ILE A 149 4.21 0.13 -1.45
C ILE A 149 5.17 -0.02 -2.65
N LEU A 150 6.45 0.26 -2.45
CA LEU A 150 7.45 0.14 -3.52
C LEU A 150 7.62 -1.32 -3.97
N ILE A 151 7.78 -2.25 -3.02
CA ILE A 151 7.98 -3.68 -3.29
C ILE A 151 6.75 -4.30 -3.97
N ASN A 152 5.55 -4.03 -3.44
CA ASN A 152 4.35 -4.75 -3.85
C ASN A 152 3.51 -4.04 -4.93
N THR A 153 3.83 -2.79 -5.27
CA THR A 153 3.05 -2.02 -6.24
C THR A 153 3.94 -1.41 -7.33
N VAL A 154 4.89 -0.56 -6.92
CA VAL A 154 5.66 0.25 -7.89
C VAL A 154 6.61 -0.60 -8.72
N VAL A 155 7.41 -1.43 -8.06
CA VAL A 155 8.39 -2.29 -8.73
C VAL A 155 7.72 -3.31 -9.66
N PRO A 156 6.69 -4.07 -9.23
CA PRO A 156 5.99 -4.99 -10.12
C PRO A 156 5.31 -4.28 -11.30
N MET A 157 4.73 -3.09 -11.07
CA MET A 157 4.11 -2.31 -12.14
C MET A 157 5.14 -1.84 -13.18
N LEU A 158 6.31 -1.34 -12.74
CA LEU A 158 7.38 -0.91 -13.65
C LEU A 158 7.94 -2.10 -14.45
N PHE A 159 8.13 -3.25 -13.79
CA PHE A 159 8.56 -4.48 -14.44
C PHE A 159 7.53 -4.95 -15.48
N ALA A 160 6.26 -4.99 -15.13
CA ALA A 160 5.17 -5.36 -16.03
C ALA A 160 5.07 -4.41 -17.23
N LEU A 161 5.25 -3.11 -17.01
CA LEU A 161 5.31 -2.11 -18.07
C LEU A 161 6.46 -2.38 -19.04
N GLY A 162 7.66 -2.69 -18.51
CA GLY A 162 8.83 -3.07 -19.30
C GLY A 162 8.59 -4.35 -20.10
N HIS A 163 7.93 -5.34 -19.50
CA HIS A 163 7.57 -6.57 -20.17
C HIS A 163 6.57 -6.34 -21.31
N TYR A 164 5.49 -5.59 -21.05
CA TYR A 164 4.44 -5.31 -22.02
C TYR A 164 4.95 -4.52 -23.24
N HIS A 165 5.79 -3.50 -23.00
CA HIS A 165 6.35 -2.66 -24.06
C HIS A 165 7.68 -3.18 -24.63
N ARG A 166 8.18 -4.33 -24.18
CA ARG A 166 9.48 -4.91 -24.56
C ARG A 166 10.66 -3.96 -24.30
N MET A 167 10.60 -3.22 -23.19
CA MET A 167 11.63 -2.26 -22.77
C MET A 167 12.45 -2.85 -21.62
N GLU A 168 13.59 -3.47 -21.94
CA GLU A 168 14.48 -4.08 -20.93
C GLU A 168 14.93 -3.08 -19.86
N ALA A 169 15.19 -1.83 -20.24
CA ALA A 169 15.61 -0.77 -19.31
C ALA A 169 14.64 -0.59 -18.12
N TYR A 170 13.34 -0.78 -18.32
CA TYR A 170 12.37 -0.69 -17.21
C TYR A 170 12.40 -1.93 -16.32
N LYS A 171 12.65 -3.10 -16.88
CA LYS A 171 12.82 -4.34 -16.09
C LYS A 171 14.08 -4.27 -15.25
N ASP A 172 15.19 -3.86 -15.84
CA ASP A 172 16.47 -3.69 -15.14
C ASP A 172 16.37 -2.62 -14.04
N LYS A 173 15.70 -1.51 -14.30
CA LYS A 173 15.43 -0.47 -13.30
C LYS A 173 14.59 -1.01 -12.15
N ALA A 174 13.54 -1.77 -12.42
CA ALA A 174 12.70 -2.39 -11.40
C ALA A 174 13.51 -3.34 -10.50
N LEU A 175 14.36 -4.17 -11.08
CA LEU A 175 15.24 -5.09 -10.34
C LEU A 175 16.31 -4.35 -9.53
N ARG A 176 16.95 -3.32 -10.08
CA ARG A 176 17.89 -2.46 -9.33
C ARG A 176 17.20 -1.80 -8.13
N TRP A 177 16.00 -1.26 -8.32
CA TRP A 177 15.24 -0.68 -7.22
C TRP A 177 14.90 -1.71 -6.16
N LEU A 178 14.43 -2.88 -6.54
CA LEU A 178 14.14 -3.96 -5.59
C LEU A 178 15.38 -4.37 -4.78
N GLY A 179 16.54 -4.45 -5.42
CA GLY A 179 17.82 -4.73 -4.78
C GLY A 179 18.31 -3.60 -3.85
N SER A 180 17.84 -2.35 -4.04
CA SER A 180 18.22 -1.22 -3.20
C SER A 180 17.29 -1.00 -1.98
N ILE A 181 16.13 -1.63 -1.94
CA ILE A 181 15.21 -1.59 -0.80
C ILE A 181 15.68 -2.61 0.25
N ARG A 182 15.54 -2.23 1.52
CA ARG A 182 15.85 -3.12 2.65
C ARG A 182 14.99 -4.39 2.59
N ALA A 183 15.61 -5.52 2.95
CA ALA A 183 14.91 -6.79 3.09
C ALA A 183 13.70 -6.69 4.04
N GLU A 184 12.62 -7.35 3.67
CA GLU A 184 11.45 -7.48 4.56
C GLU A 184 11.78 -8.41 5.71
N SER A 185 11.34 -8.06 6.92
CA SER A 185 11.42 -8.92 8.10
C SER A 185 10.05 -9.56 8.35
N ASN A 186 9.98 -10.85 8.19
CA ASN A 186 8.82 -11.67 8.49
C ASN A 186 9.26 -13.11 8.84
N ASN A 187 8.32 -13.94 9.28
CA ASN A 187 8.62 -15.31 9.71
C ASN A 187 9.34 -16.16 8.63
N ILE A 188 9.09 -15.88 7.34
CA ILE A 188 9.73 -16.61 6.24
C ILE A 188 11.19 -16.20 6.14
N THR A 189 11.49 -14.91 6.03
CA THR A 189 12.85 -14.40 5.92
C THR A 189 13.69 -14.70 7.18
N GLU A 190 13.08 -14.65 8.36
CA GLU A 190 13.71 -15.07 9.61
C GLU A 190 13.98 -16.58 9.64
N GLY A 191 13.08 -17.40 9.08
CA GLY A 191 13.28 -18.83 8.91
C GLY A 191 14.49 -19.13 8.04
N PHE A 192 14.62 -18.50 6.88
CA PHE A 192 15.78 -18.66 5.98
C PHE A 192 17.07 -18.14 6.63
N SER A 193 17.02 -17.01 7.36
CA SER A 193 18.17 -16.49 8.08
C SER A 193 18.71 -17.48 9.11
N ARG A 194 17.81 -18.16 9.88
CA ARG A 194 18.22 -19.22 10.83
C ARG A 194 18.87 -20.44 10.15
N LEU A 195 18.57 -20.67 8.89
CA LEU A 195 19.21 -21.71 8.08
C LEU A 195 20.54 -21.26 7.44
N GLY A 196 21.01 -20.05 7.75
CA GLY A 196 22.25 -19.50 7.21
C GLY A 196 22.09 -18.70 5.89
N PHE A 197 20.83 -18.39 5.50
CA PHE A 197 20.52 -17.61 4.29
C PHE A 197 19.84 -16.29 4.65
N PRO A 198 20.57 -15.27 5.16
CA PRO A 198 20.01 -13.97 5.44
C PRO A 198 19.68 -13.23 4.14
N ALA A 199 18.51 -12.53 4.11
CA ALA A 199 18.17 -11.65 3.02
C ALA A 199 18.94 -10.31 3.15
N GLY A 200 19.68 -9.91 2.13
CA GLY A 200 20.41 -8.63 2.09
C GLY A 200 19.55 -7.49 1.55
N SER A 201 18.53 -7.79 0.77
CA SER A 201 17.68 -6.82 0.07
C SER A 201 16.22 -7.29 -0.04
N ALA A 202 15.34 -6.39 -0.50
CA ALA A 202 13.97 -6.77 -0.83
C ALA A 202 13.92 -7.82 -1.97
N PHE A 203 14.88 -7.79 -2.88
CA PHE A 203 15.00 -8.81 -3.93
C PHE A 203 15.14 -10.21 -3.32
N ASP A 204 16.03 -10.36 -2.35
CA ASP A 204 16.26 -11.66 -1.68
C ASP A 204 15.04 -12.08 -0.86
N SER A 205 14.44 -11.14 -0.11
CA SER A 205 13.27 -11.44 0.71
C SER A 205 12.07 -11.87 -0.14
N GLN A 206 11.84 -11.23 -1.28
CA GLN A 206 10.78 -11.62 -2.22
C GLN A 206 11.07 -12.98 -2.88
N ALA A 207 12.33 -13.27 -3.20
CA ALA A 207 12.74 -14.59 -3.71
C ALA A 207 12.47 -15.69 -2.66
N PHE A 208 12.76 -15.46 -1.38
CA PHE A 208 12.47 -16.42 -0.31
C PHE A 208 10.98 -16.63 -0.09
N ILE A 209 10.19 -15.53 -0.13
CA ILE A 209 8.74 -15.60 -0.02
C ILE A 209 8.16 -16.43 -1.18
N GLN A 210 8.61 -16.16 -2.40
CA GLN A 210 8.19 -16.90 -3.58
C GLN A 210 8.58 -18.39 -3.47
N LEU A 211 9.82 -18.68 -3.09
CA LEU A 211 10.30 -20.05 -2.90
C LEU A 211 9.44 -20.80 -1.87
N LYS A 212 9.16 -20.15 -0.74
CA LYS A 212 8.33 -20.74 0.33
C LYS A 212 6.93 -21.05 -0.16
N HIS A 213 6.22 -20.06 -0.71
CA HIS A 213 4.80 -20.21 -1.05
C HIS A 213 4.55 -21.07 -2.28
N VAL A 214 5.35 -20.91 -3.34
CA VAL A 214 5.09 -21.59 -4.61
C VAL A 214 5.67 -23.00 -4.66
N TYR A 215 6.79 -23.23 -3.96
CA TYR A 215 7.48 -24.53 -4.03
C TYR A 215 7.41 -25.31 -2.72
N CYS A 216 7.81 -24.71 -1.58
CA CYS A 216 7.92 -25.44 -0.33
C CYS A 216 6.54 -25.80 0.24
N ASP A 217 5.60 -24.85 0.32
CA ASP A 217 4.24 -25.09 0.84
C ASP A 217 3.47 -26.05 -0.06
N ALA A 218 3.69 -25.98 -1.36
CA ALA A 218 3.10 -26.88 -2.35
C ALA A 218 3.85 -28.21 -2.49
N ARG A 219 4.93 -28.46 -1.71
CA ARG A 219 5.79 -29.68 -1.75
C ARG A 219 6.34 -29.99 -3.16
N ARG A 220 6.60 -28.96 -3.98
CA ARG A 220 7.09 -29.09 -5.35
C ARG A 220 8.61 -29.17 -5.40
N CYS A 221 9.20 -30.07 -4.61
CA CYS A 221 10.66 -30.18 -4.48
C CYS A 221 11.37 -30.61 -5.78
N LEU A 222 10.69 -31.39 -6.61
CA LEU A 222 11.24 -31.85 -7.90
C LEU A 222 11.29 -30.73 -8.95
N ASP A 223 10.36 -29.78 -8.88
CA ASP A 223 10.31 -28.62 -9.76
C ASP A 223 11.19 -27.46 -9.25
N CYS A 224 11.69 -27.56 -8.03
CA CYS A 224 12.52 -26.56 -7.37
C CYS A 224 14.00 -26.87 -7.59
N VAL A 225 14.75 -25.90 -8.11
CA VAL A 225 16.22 -26.07 -8.35
C VAL A 225 16.96 -26.46 -7.08
N VAL A 226 16.61 -25.87 -5.92
CA VAL A 226 17.22 -26.21 -4.63
C VAL A 226 16.83 -27.63 -4.20
N GLY A 227 15.55 -27.97 -4.25
CA GLY A 227 15.05 -29.30 -3.89
C GLY A 227 15.62 -30.39 -4.78
N ALA A 228 15.62 -30.19 -6.09
CA ALA A 228 16.18 -31.14 -7.05
C ALA A 228 17.68 -31.37 -6.83
N ARG A 229 18.45 -30.32 -6.48
CA ARG A 229 19.88 -30.45 -6.18
C ARG A 229 20.13 -31.24 -4.89
N LEU A 230 19.38 -30.97 -3.83
CA LEU A 230 19.49 -31.69 -2.56
C LEU A 230 19.15 -33.18 -2.73
N LEU A 231 18.06 -33.49 -3.43
CA LEU A 231 17.68 -34.89 -3.69
C LEU A 231 18.72 -35.66 -4.48
N ARG A 232 19.36 -35.05 -5.48
CA ARG A 232 20.45 -35.65 -6.25
C ARG A 232 21.72 -35.86 -5.41
N SER A 233 21.98 -35.02 -4.42
CA SER A 233 23.16 -35.14 -3.56
C SER A 233 23.05 -36.28 -2.53
N VAL A 234 21.80 -36.65 -2.14
CA VAL A 234 21.52 -37.77 -1.21
C VAL A 234 21.60 -39.15 -1.92
N SER A 235 21.54 -39.18 -3.26
CA SER A 235 21.59 -40.41 -4.06
C SER A 235 23.02 -40.86 -4.41
N ARG A 236 24.03 -40.25 -3.80
CA ARG A 236 25.43 -40.67 -3.86
C ARG A 236 25.92 -41.06 -2.47
#